data_f8b8363f4fab41fcd37e287a09769a33
#
_entry.id   f8b8363f4fab41fcd37e287a09769a33
#
_cell.length_a   1.000
_cell.length_b   1.000
_cell.length_c   1.000
_cell.angle_alpha   90.00
_cell.angle_beta   90.00
_cell.angle_gamma   90.00
#
_symmetry.space_group_name_H-M   'P 1'
#
loop_
_entity.id
_entity.type
_entity.pdbx_description
1 polymer ?
#
loop_
_entity_poly.entity_id
_entity_poly.type
_entity_poly.pdbx_seq_one_letter_code
_entity_poly.pdbx_strand_id
1 'polypeptide(L)'
;FNLCPFDDVKVVIIGQDPYHEPGQAMGLSFSVPDGITFPPSLINIFKEIQMDLGTPMPATGDLTRWAKQGVLLLNATLTVRAHQAASHQRKGWEEFTDAAIKALSKDKEHLVFILWGGYARSKAKLIDTSKHLILESVHPSPLSANRGGWFGNHHFSRCNAYLQQNGISPIQW
;
A
#
# COMPACT_ATOMS: atom_id res chain seq x y z
N PHE A 1 -6.26 -0.71 -10.94
CA PHE A 1 -7.62 -1.24 -10.74
C PHE A 1 -7.84 -2.58 -11.48
N ASN A 2 -7.30 -2.74 -12.69
CA ASN A 2 -7.54 -3.96 -13.48
C ASN A 2 -6.97 -5.23 -12.82
N LEU A 3 -5.83 -5.13 -12.14
CA LEU A 3 -5.20 -6.27 -11.46
C LEU A 3 -5.88 -6.62 -10.13
N CYS A 4 -6.64 -5.68 -9.57
CA CYS A 4 -7.37 -5.85 -8.31
C CYS A 4 -8.74 -5.17 -8.45
N PRO A 5 -9.72 -5.85 -9.08
CA PRO A 5 -11.05 -5.30 -9.25
C PRO A 5 -11.73 -5.04 -7.90
N PHE A 6 -12.70 -4.13 -7.90
CA PHE A 6 -13.42 -3.71 -6.70
C PHE A 6 -13.92 -4.88 -5.85
N ASP A 7 -14.53 -5.88 -6.48
CA ASP A 7 -15.11 -7.02 -5.76
C ASP A 7 -14.06 -7.93 -5.13
N ASP A 8 -12.83 -7.91 -5.65
CA ASP A 8 -11.73 -8.75 -5.17
C ASP A 8 -10.91 -8.10 -4.07
N VAL A 9 -11.08 -6.79 -3.82
CA VAL A 9 -10.27 -6.05 -2.84
C VAL A 9 -10.49 -6.60 -1.43
N LYS A 10 -9.40 -6.92 -0.75
CA LYS A 10 -9.33 -7.33 0.67
C LYS A 10 -8.51 -6.36 1.49
N VAL A 11 -7.45 -5.83 0.89
CA VAL A 11 -6.47 -4.96 1.54
C VAL A 11 -6.23 -3.75 0.64
N VAL A 12 -6.13 -2.57 1.24
CA VAL A 12 -5.78 -1.33 0.53
C VAL A 12 -4.52 -0.76 1.16
N ILE A 13 -3.48 -0.59 0.36
CA ILE A 13 -2.25 0.11 0.76
C ILE A 13 -2.22 1.42 0.00
N ILE A 14 -2.13 2.54 0.73
CA ILE A 14 -2.19 3.88 0.14
C ILE A 14 -0.79 4.48 0.10
N GLY A 15 -0.30 4.74 -1.13
CA GLY A 15 0.89 5.52 -1.38
C GLY A 15 0.53 6.96 -1.75
N GLN A 16 1.54 7.81 -1.96
CA GLN A 16 1.32 9.22 -2.28
C GLN A 16 1.31 9.45 -3.80
N ASP A 17 2.44 9.27 -4.47
CA ASP A 17 2.59 9.45 -5.90
C ASP A 17 3.51 8.38 -6.49
N PRO A 18 3.47 8.15 -7.83
CA PRO A 18 4.32 7.15 -8.46
C PRO A 18 5.81 7.52 -8.33
N TYR A 19 6.67 6.53 -8.48
CA TYR A 19 8.10 6.77 -8.65
C TYR A 19 8.33 7.65 -9.88
N HIS A 20 9.24 8.63 -9.77
CA HIS A 20 9.45 9.63 -10.82
C HIS A 20 10.63 9.36 -11.75
N GLU A 21 11.44 8.33 -11.45
CA GLU A 21 12.51 7.96 -12.37
C GLU A 21 11.98 7.05 -13.49
N PRO A 22 12.50 7.18 -14.72
CA PRO A 22 12.07 6.34 -15.83
C PRO A 22 12.15 4.85 -15.53
N GLY A 23 11.12 4.10 -15.89
CA GLY A 23 11.08 2.65 -15.76
C GLY A 23 10.75 2.12 -14.36
N GLN A 24 10.51 2.98 -13.37
CA GLN A 24 10.20 2.54 -12.01
C GLN A 24 8.71 2.30 -11.78
N ALA A 25 7.85 3.28 -12.11
CA ALA A 25 6.41 3.18 -11.87
C ALA A 25 5.76 2.16 -12.79
N MET A 26 4.83 1.37 -12.26
CA MET A 26 4.13 0.35 -13.02
C MET A 26 2.63 0.29 -12.71
N GLY A 27 2.08 1.34 -12.11
CA GLY A 27 0.65 1.42 -11.79
C GLY A 27 0.24 0.78 -10.47
N LEU A 28 1.20 0.29 -9.70
CA LEU A 28 1.00 -0.27 -8.35
C LEU A 28 1.90 0.49 -7.39
N SER A 29 1.34 1.01 -6.29
CA SER A 29 2.16 1.75 -5.30
C SER A 29 3.28 0.88 -4.76
N PHE A 30 4.46 1.47 -4.56
CA PHE A 30 5.70 0.84 -4.07
C PHE A 30 6.32 -0.20 -5.02
N SER A 31 5.58 -0.72 -5.98
CA SER A 31 6.04 -1.76 -6.91
C SER A 31 6.97 -1.20 -7.97
N VAL A 32 7.95 -2.00 -8.38
CA VAL A 32 8.79 -1.73 -9.55
C VAL A 32 8.81 -2.95 -10.47
N PRO A 33 9.01 -2.77 -11.79
CA PRO A 33 9.12 -3.89 -12.72
C PRO A 33 10.31 -4.80 -12.39
N ASP A 34 10.25 -6.02 -12.89
CA ASP A 34 11.35 -6.97 -12.82
C ASP A 34 12.64 -6.36 -13.36
N GLY A 35 13.76 -6.64 -12.68
CA GLY A 35 15.08 -6.15 -13.08
C GLY A 35 15.39 -4.71 -12.65
N ILE A 36 14.43 -3.99 -12.06
CA ILE A 36 14.67 -2.65 -11.53
C ILE A 36 15.15 -2.75 -10.08
N THR A 37 16.16 -1.96 -9.74
CA THR A 37 16.69 -1.85 -8.37
C THR A 37 15.58 -1.45 -7.40
N PHE A 38 15.49 -2.15 -6.27
CA PHE A 38 14.47 -1.86 -5.27
C PHE A 38 14.65 -0.46 -4.69
N PRO A 39 13.62 0.40 -4.75
CA PRO A 39 13.66 1.67 -4.03
C PRO A 39 13.82 1.45 -2.52
N PRO A 40 14.42 2.40 -1.79
CA PRO A 40 14.68 2.24 -0.35
C PRO A 40 13.44 1.92 0.48
N SER A 41 12.29 2.52 0.15
CA SER A 41 11.03 2.22 0.86
C SER A 41 10.62 0.77 0.67
N LEU A 42 10.75 0.23 -0.54
CA LEU A 42 10.42 -1.17 -0.85
C LEU A 42 11.34 -2.14 -0.12
N ILE A 43 12.63 -1.82 -0.02
CA ILE A 43 13.58 -2.62 0.77
C ILE A 43 13.10 -2.72 2.22
N ASN A 44 12.69 -1.61 2.82
CA ASN A 44 12.22 -1.59 4.20
C ASN A 44 10.90 -2.34 4.38
N ILE A 45 10.01 -2.30 3.38
CA ILE A 45 8.80 -3.11 3.38
C ILE A 45 9.15 -4.60 3.43
N PHE A 46 10.05 -5.04 2.56
CA PHE A 46 10.48 -6.45 2.52
C PHE A 46 11.23 -6.88 3.77
N LYS A 47 12.04 -5.99 4.37
CA LYS A 47 12.71 -6.27 5.65
C LYS A 47 11.69 -6.50 6.77
N GLU A 48 10.66 -5.69 6.84
CA GLU A 48 9.59 -5.87 7.84
C GLU A 48 8.83 -7.18 7.60
N ILE A 49 8.53 -7.53 6.37
CA ILE A 49 7.87 -8.81 6.03
C ILE A 49 8.75 -9.98 6.49
N GLN A 50 10.05 -9.91 6.27
CA GLN A 50 10.98 -10.95 6.72
C GLN A 50 11.00 -11.07 8.24
N MET A 51 11.03 -9.96 8.95
CA MET A 51 11.02 -9.94 10.41
C MET A 51 9.68 -10.41 10.98
N ASP A 52 8.57 -10.04 10.36
CA ASP A 52 7.21 -10.32 10.84
C ASP A 52 6.78 -11.76 10.51
N LEU A 53 7.04 -12.23 9.30
CA LEU A 53 6.53 -13.51 8.80
C LEU A 53 7.60 -14.56 8.53
N GLY A 54 8.88 -14.18 8.57
CA GLY A 54 9.97 -15.05 8.18
C GLY A 54 10.10 -15.26 6.66
N THR A 55 9.33 -14.56 5.86
CA THR A 55 9.39 -14.63 4.39
C THR A 55 10.71 -14.04 3.90
N PRO A 56 11.51 -14.78 3.11
CA PRO A 56 12.80 -14.25 2.64
C PRO A 56 12.63 -13.08 1.68
N MET A 57 13.67 -12.26 1.57
CA MET A 57 13.69 -11.13 0.61
C MET A 57 13.42 -11.68 -0.80
N PRO A 58 12.42 -11.15 -1.52
CA PRO A 58 12.11 -11.65 -2.86
C PRO A 58 13.18 -11.22 -3.87
N ALA A 59 13.27 -11.96 -4.97
CA ALA A 59 14.16 -11.63 -6.07
C ALA A 59 13.65 -10.49 -6.94
N THR A 60 12.36 -10.18 -6.87
CA THR A 60 11.70 -9.15 -7.68
C THR A 60 10.96 -8.14 -6.82
N GLY A 61 10.95 -6.88 -7.26
CA GLY A 61 10.14 -5.82 -6.66
C GLY A 61 8.77 -5.66 -7.29
N ASP A 62 8.38 -6.54 -8.20
CA ASP A 62 7.06 -6.53 -8.82
C ASP A 62 6.01 -7.10 -7.84
N LEU A 63 5.07 -6.25 -7.42
CA LEU A 63 4.03 -6.60 -6.45
C LEU A 63 2.72 -7.03 -7.11
N THR A 64 2.73 -7.35 -8.41
CA THR A 64 1.56 -7.87 -9.11
C THR A 64 0.98 -9.10 -8.40
N ARG A 65 1.82 -9.95 -7.79
CA ARG A 65 1.38 -11.11 -7.03
C ARG A 65 0.49 -10.74 -5.83
N TRP A 66 0.73 -9.57 -5.21
CA TRP A 66 -0.15 -9.08 -4.13
C TRP A 66 -1.48 -8.60 -4.70
N ALA A 67 -1.43 -7.83 -5.80
CA ALA A 67 -2.63 -7.29 -6.43
C ALA A 67 -3.59 -8.43 -6.86
N LYS A 68 -3.07 -9.50 -7.41
CA LYS A 68 -3.86 -10.68 -7.81
C LYS A 68 -4.52 -11.40 -6.64
N GLN A 69 -4.06 -11.18 -5.43
CA GLN A 69 -4.64 -11.75 -4.20
C GLN A 69 -5.68 -10.83 -3.54
N GLY A 70 -5.91 -9.64 -4.06
CA GLY A 70 -6.86 -8.70 -3.51
C GLY A 70 -6.24 -7.52 -2.77
N VAL A 71 -4.94 -7.25 -2.96
CA VAL A 71 -4.28 -6.07 -2.42
C VAL A 71 -4.35 -4.95 -3.45
N LEU A 72 -5.12 -3.91 -3.16
CA LEU A 72 -5.16 -2.69 -3.98
C LEU A 72 -4.02 -1.77 -3.57
N LEU A 73 -3.02 -1.66 -4.44
CA LEU A 73 -1.85 -0.81 -4.26
C LEU A 73 -2.12 0.53 -4.95
N LEU A 74 -2.71 1.48 -4.20
CA LEU A 74 -3.24 2.72 -4.73
C LEU A 74 -2.39 3.91 -4.32
N ASN A 75 -1.90 4.69 -5.32
CA ASN A 75 -1.35 6.00 -5.05
C ASN A 75 -2.47 7.05 -5.06
N ALA A 76 -2.40 8.05 -4.19
CA ALA A 76 -3.37 9.13 -4.15
C ALA A 76 -3.30 9.99 -5.42
N THR A 77 -2.08 10.22 -5.94
CA THR A 77 -1.83 10.85 -7.23
C THR A 77 -1.35 9.78 -8.20
N LEU A 78 -1.99 9.65 -9.37
CA LEU A 78 -1.75 8.52 -10.28
C LEU A 78 -0.72 8.82 -11.37
N THR A 79 -0.29 10.06 -11.52
CA THR A 79 0.73 10.46 -12.48
C THR A 79 1.76 11.38 -11.84
N VAL A 80 2.94 11.47 -12.45
CA VAL A 80 4.05 12.30 -12.01
C VAL A 80 4.90 12.66 -13.23
N ARG A 81 5.52 13.84 -13.23
CA ARG A 81 6.52 14.17 -14.25
C ARG A 81 7.84 13.47 -13.95
N ALA A 82 8.54 13.04 -14.97
CA ALA A 82 9.86 12.44 -14.82
C ALA A 82 10.78 13.36 -13.99
N HIS A 83 11.51 12.76 -13.05
CA HIS A 83 12.45 13.41 -12.14
C HIS A 83 11.84 14.47 -11.21
N GLN A 84 10.50 14.57 -11.10
CA GLN A 84 9.83 15.61 -10.33
C GLN A 84 8.79 15.01 -9.38
N ALA A 85 9.22 14.58 -8.20
CA ALA A 85 8.33 14.08 -7.16
C ALA A 85 7.23 15.09 -6.84
N ALA A 86 6.01 14.59 -6.60
CA ALA A 86 4.83 15.40 -6.26
C ALA A 86 4.41 16.44 -7.32
N SER A 87 4.92 16.34 -8.54
CA SER A 87 4.67 17.34 -9.60
C SER A 87 3.20 17.44 -10.02
N HIS A 88 2.41 16.37 -9.85
CA HIS A 88 0.98 16.36 -10.15
C HIS A 88 0.10 16.36 -8.90
N GLN A 89 0.67 16.63 -7.74
CA GLN A 89 -0.08 16.80 -6.51
C GLN A 89 -1.03 17.99 -6.62
N ARG A 90 -2.25 17.85 -6.08
CA ARG A 90 -3.31 18.87 -6.11
C ARG A 90 -3.74 19.26 -7.53
N LYS A 91 -3.71 18.30 -8.46
CA LYS A 91 -4.13 18.49 -9.86
C LYS A 91 -5.42 17.69 -10.20
N GLY A 92 -6.11 17.17 -9.20
CA GLY A 92 -7.40 16.50 -9.37
C GLY A 92 -7.40 14.99 -9.14
N TRP A 93 -6.24 14.32 -9.15
CA TRP A 93 -6.19 12.88 -8.89
C TRP A 93 -6.72 12.51 -7.50
N GLU A 94 -6.44 13.34 -6.50
CA GLU A 94 -6.82 13.05 -5.11
C GLU A 94 -8.34 12.97 -4.93
N GLU A 95 -9.11 13.77 -5.64
CA GLU A 95 -10.59 13.68 -5.61
C GLU A 95 -11.06 12.32 -6.11
N PHE A 96 -10.48 11.84 -7.21
CA PHE A 96 -10.81 10.54 -7.78
C PHE A 96 -10.41 9.40 -6.84
N THR A 97 -9.20 9.41 -6.31
CA THR A 97 -8.70 8.35 -5.43
C THR A 97 -9.40 8.38 -4.07
N ASP A 98 -9.72 9.54 -3.53
CA ASP A 98 -10.54 9.66 -2.31
C ASP A 98 -11.94 9.09 -2.53
N ALA A 99 -12.54 9.32 -3.70
CA ALA A 99 -13.82 8.73 -4.05
C ALA A 99 -13.75 7.20 -4.10
N ALA A 100 -12.67 6.64 -4.63
CA ALA A 100 -12.45 5.18 -4.64
C ALA A 100 -12.34 4.62 -3.22
N ILE A 101 -11.59 5.29 -2.33
CA ILE A 101 -11.47 4.88 -0.92
C ILE A 101 -12.84 4.92 -0.22
N LYS A 102 -13.59 5.99 -0.42
CA LYS A 102 -14.95 6.12 0.16
C LYS A 102 -15.89 5.04 -0.33
N ALA A 103 -15.85 4.71 -1.63
CA ALA A 103 -16.70 3.66 -2.20
C ALA A 103 -16.38 2.28 -1.59
N LEU A 104 -15.09 1.95 -1.46
CA LEU A 104 -14.64 0.72 -0.81
C LEU A 104 -15.10 0.66 0.64
N SER A 105 -14.94 1.76 1.38
CA SER A 105 -15.36 1.83 2.78
C SER A 105 -16.86 1.67 2.95
N LYS A 106 -17.66 2.28 2.07
CA LYS A 106 -19.11 2.28 2.15
C LYS A 106 -19.71 0.94 1.73
N ASP A 107 -19.24 0.37 0.62
CA ASP A 107 -19.92 -0.73 -0.06
C ASP A 107 -19.36 -2.11 0.30
N LYS A 108 -18.20 -2.17 0.96
CA LYS A 108 -17.58 -3.44 1.37
C LYS A 108 -17.48 -3.54 2.88
N GLU A 109 -17.14 -4.74 3.37
CA GLU A 109 -16.94 -5.02 4.80
C GLU A 109 -15.64 -5.79 5.01
N HIS A 110 -15.06 -5.63 6.19
CA HIS A 110 -13.88 -6.39 6.64
C HIS A 110 -12.65 -6.19 5.75
N LEU A 111 -12.47 -4.97 5.22
CA LEU A 111 -11.24 -4.59 4.54
C LEU A 111 -10.17 -4.21 5.55
N VAL A 112 -8.91 -4.35 5.15
CA VAL A 112 -7.76 -3.83 5.89
C VAL A 112 -7.17 -2.66 5.11
N PHE A 113 -7.15 -1.48 5.72
CA PHE A 113 -6.50 -0.30 5.17
C PHE A 113 -5.15 -0.10 5.85
N ILE A 114 -4.08 -0.11 5.09
CA ILE A 114 -2.71 0.05 5.59
C ILE A 114 -2.22 1.43 5.18
N LEU A 115 -1.97 2.28 6.19
CA LEU A 115 -1.67 3.69 6.02
C LEU A 115 -0.28 3.99 6.59
N TRP A 116 0.67 4.27 5.72
CA TRP A 116 2.06 4.53 6.08
C TRP A 116 2.42 6.00 5.86
N GLY A 117 2.77 6.68 6.95
CA GLY A 117 3.14 8.08 6.95
C GLY A 117 1.97 9.04 7.14
N GLY A 118 2.28 10.28 7.42
CA GLY A 118 1.26 11.29 7.76
C GLY A 118 0.26 11.54 6.63
N TYR A 119 0.72 11.54 5.38
CA TYR A 119 -0.14 11.76 4.23
C TYR A 119 -1.18 10.64 4.08
N ALA A 120 -0.73 9.38 4.10
CA ALA A 120 -1.65 8.23 4.00
C ALA A 120 -2.59 8.18 5.21
N ARG A 121 -2.09 8.43 6.42
CA ARG A 121 -2.90 8.45 7.64
C ARG A 121 -3.99 9.51 7.61
N SER A 122 -3.81 10.61 6.87
CA SER A 122 -4.85 11.62 6.70
C SER A 122 -6.10 11.07 6.00
N LYS A 123 -6.00 9.93 5.31
CA LYS A 123 -7.13 9.27 4.64
C LYS A 123 -7.99 8.45 5.61
N ALA A 124 -7.56 8.23 6.85
CA ALA A 124 -8.32 7.47 7.84
C ALA A 124 -9.74 8.05 8.06
N LYS A 125 -9.89 9.37 7.93
CA LYS A 125 -11.19 10.05 8.05
C LYS A 125 -12.21 9.63 6.99
N LEU A 126 -11.77 9.00 5.88
CA LEU A 126 -12.63 8.52 4.81
C LEU A 126 -13.12 7.10 5.04
N ILE A 127 -12.65 6.43 6.09
CA ILE A 127 -12.81 5.00 6.31
C ILE A 127 -13.69 4.77 7.54
N ASP A 128 -14.70 3.91 7.39
CA ASP A 128 -15.59 3.51 8.48
C ASP A 128 -14.91 2.43 9.33
N THR A 129 -14.41 2.82 10.50
CA THR A 129 -13.68 1.93 11.41
C THR A 129 -14.58 0.90 12.10
N SER A 130 -15.91 1.07 12.04
CA SER A 130 -16.85 0.05 12.54
C SER A 130 -16.92 -1.17 11.62
N LYS A 131 -16.51 -1.03 10.37
CA LYS A 131 -16.57 -2.07 9.34
C LYS A 131 -15.21 -2.62 8.93
N HIS A 132 -14.14 -1.84 9.12
CA HIS A 132 -12.82 -2.13 8.58
C HIS A 132 -11.73 -1.96 9.62
N LEU A 133 -10.60 -2.64 9.40
CA LEU A 133 -9.39 -2.45 10.19
C LEU A 133 -8.48 -1.41 9.53
N ILE A 134 -7.96 -0.48 10.32
CA ILE A 134 -6.91 0.44 9.88
C ILE A 134 -5.62 0.11 10.62
N LEU A 135 -4.53 -0.10 9.88
CA LEU A 135 -3.18 -0.28 10.41
C LEU A 135 -2.33 0.92 10.02
N GLU A 136 -1.81 1.64 11.00
CA GLU A 136 -1.07 2.87 10.80
C GLU A 136 0.36 2.76 11.30
N SER A 137 1.30 3.38 10.60
CA SER A 137 2.68 3.54 11.06
C SER A 137 3.33 4.75 10.37
N VAL A 138 4.60 5.01 10.74
CA VAL A 138 5.43 5.93 9.97
C VAL A 138 5.67 5.36 8.57
N HIS A 139 6.16 6.19 7.65
CA HIS A 139 6.45 5.78 6.27
C HIS A 139 7.67 4.82 6.24
N PRO A 140 7.70 3.85 5.32
CA PRO A 140 8.84 2.93 5.18
C PRO A 140 10.11 3.57 4.60
N SER A 141 10.05 4.81 4.09
CA SER A 141 11.24 5.54 3.65
C SER A 141 12.29 5.59 4.77
N PRO A 142 13.60 5.43 4.45
CA PRO A 142 14.66 5.54 5.45
C PRO A 142 14.61 6.84 6.25
N LEU A 143 14.17 7.94 5.65
CA LEU A 143 14.01 9.22 6.35
C LEU A 143 13.06 9.15 7.54
N SER A 144 12.04 8.28 7.47
CA SER A 144 11.07 8.07 8.55
C SER A 144 11.39 6.80 9.34
N ALA A 145 11.66 5.69 8.65
CA ALA A 145 11.89 4.38 9.27
C ALA A 145 13.08 4.39 10.22
N ASN A 146 14.15 5.10 9.85
CA ASN A 146 15.37 5.17 10.68
C ASN A 146 15.18 6.00 11.96
N ARG A 147 14.09 6.75 12.06
CA ARG A 147 13.71 7.48 13.30
C ARG A 147 12.91 6.61 14.26
N GLY A 148 12.58 5.36 13.88
CA GLY A 148 11.77 4.44 14.67
C GLY A 148 10.29 4.47 14.29
N GLY A 149 9.58 3.39 14.66
CA GLY A 149 8.15 3.25 14.43
C GLY A 149 7.76 2.47 13.16
N TRP A 150 8.73 2.13 12.32
CA TRP A 150 8.47 1.27 11.16
C TRP A 150 8.73 -0.20 11.48
N PHE A 151 9.97 -0.56 11.79
CA PHE A 151 10.32 -1.95 12.06
C PHE A 151 9.64 -2.45 13.33
N GLY A 152 9.01 -3.62 13.25
CA GLY A 152 8.21 -4.18 14.32
C GLY A 152 6.75 -3.74 14.30
N ASN A 153 6.26 -3.16 13.20
CA ASN A 153 4.84 -2.79 13.09
C ASN A 153 3.91 -4.00 12.97
N HIS A 154 4.39 -5.15 12.50
CA HIS A 154 3.62 -6.39 12.35
C HIS A 154 2.35 -6.23 11.50
N HIS A 155 2.33 -5.30 10.57
CA HIS A 155 1.15 -5.03 9.75
C HIS A 155 0.73 -6.24 8.93
N PHE A 156 1.68 -7.03 8.44
CA PHE A 156 1.43 -8.16 7.56
C PHE A 156 0.78 -9.32 8.28
N SER A 157 1.29 -9.69 9.46
CA SER A 157 0.67 -10.71 10.31
C SER A 157 -0.66 -10.25 10.89
N ARG A 158 -0.75 -8.99 11.32
CA ARG A 158 -1.98 -8.42 11.86
C ARG A 158 -3.08 -8.33 10.79
N CYS A 159 -2.72 -7.98 9.57
CA CYS A 159 -3.62 -8.00 8.43
C CYS A 159 -4.19 -9.40 8.21
N ASN A 160 -3.33 -10.40 8.15
CA ASN A 160 -3.75 -11.78 7.92
C ASN A 160 -4.61 -12.33 9.06
N ALA A 161 -4.29 -12.00 10.31
CA ALA A 161 -5.10 -12.40 11.46
C ALA A 161 -6.53 -11.84 11.36
N TYR A 162 -6.66 -10.56 10.99
CA TYR A 162 -7.97 -9.93 10.82
C TYR A 162 -8.76 -10.57 9.68
N LEU A 163 -8.13 -10.82 8.53
CA LEU A 163 -8.79 -11.49 7.41
C LEU A 163 -9.31 -12.86 7.80
N GLN A 164 -8.47 -13.66 8.46
CA GLN A 164 -8.85 -15.01 8.91
C GLN A 164 -9.99 -15.00 9.92
N GLN A 165 -10.00 -14.05 10.85
CA GLN A 165 -11.09 -13.89 11.82
C GLN A 165 -12.44 -13.64 11.14
N ASN A 166 -12.42 -13.04 9.96
CA ASN A 166 -13.61 -12.72 9.20
C ASN A 166 -13.89 -13.69 8.05
N GLY A 167 -13.24 -14.88 8.07
CA GLY A 167 -13.47 -15.91 7.07
C GLY A 167 -12.90 -15.59 5.69
N ILE A 168 -11.95 -14.67 5.60
CA ILE A 168 -11.32 -14.24 4.35
C ILE A 168 -9.92 -14.87 4.28
N SER A 169 -9.55 -15.37 3.10
CA SER A 169 -8.23 -15.98 2.92
C SER A 169 -7.11 -14.95 3.12
N PRO A 170 -6.03 -15.31 3.83
CA PRO A 170 -4.93 -14.39 4.08
C PRO A 170 -4.13 -14.11 2.81
N ILE A 171 -3.29 -13.09 2.88
CA ILE A 171 -2.38 -12.71 1.80
C ILE A 171 -1.04 -13.44 1.99
N GLN A 172 -0.50 -13.96 0.90
CA GLN A 172 0.87 -14.45 0.84
C GLN A 172 1.77 -13.28 0.42
N TRP A 173 2.35 -12.68 1.41
CA TRP A 173 3.20 -11.48 1.23
C TRP A 173 4.59 -11.75 0.60
#